data_f7dce80f332c43b4cb7064c823061525
#
_entry.id   f7dce80f332c43b4cb7064c823061525
#
_cell.length_a   1.000
_cell.length_b   1.000
_cell.length_c   1.000
_cell.angle_alpha   90.00
_cell.angle_beta   90.00
_cell.angle_gamma   90.00
#
_symmetry.space_group_name_H-M   'P 1'
#
loop_
_entity.id
_entity.type
_entity.pdbx_description
1 polymer ?
#
loop_
_entity_poly.entity_id
_entity_poly.type
_entity_poly.pdbx_seq_one_letter_code
_entity_poly.pdbx_strand_id
1 'polypeptide(L)'
;ARPGLPLLGAMTTALFTHADALGHITPPGHPERVARIDAVLGALGDMDLVRLSAPMATEDDILRCHPRAYIAELAANVPEEGFVALDPDTHLSPNSLAAAWRAAGGAVRAVDAVLGGEADNAFVAMRPPGHHAERATSMGFCLYGNVAIAAKHALDHHGLKRVAILDFDVHHGNGTQDLVEDDGR
;
A
#
# COMPACT_ATOMS: atom_id res chain seq x y z
N ALA A 1 27.84 30.27 21.87
CA ALA A 1 26.40 30.15 21.95
C ALA A 1 25.96 29.10 20.92
N ARG A 2 25.30 28.01 21.33
CA ARG A 2 24.71 27.03 20.40
C ARG A 2 23.48 27.71 19.78
N PRO A 3 23.28 27.61 18.45
CA PRO A 3 22.03 28.07 17.87
C PRO A 3 20.89 27.24 18.50
N GLY A 4 19.85 27.96 18.99
CA GLY A 4 18.68 27.31 19.56
C GLY A 4 18.07 26.36 18.55
N LEU A 5 17.68 25.14 18.99
CA LEU A 5 16.82 24.27 18.17
C LEU A 5 15.60 25.10 17.75
N PRO A 6 15.20 25.03 16.47
CA PRO A 6 13.93 25.59 16.06
C PRO A 6 12.85 24.96 16.93
N LEU A 7 11.92 25.76 17.43
CA LEU A 7 10.70 25.27 18.05
C LEU A 7 10.10 24.24 17.08
N LEU A 8 9.92 23.01 17.53
CA LEU A 8 9.25 21.98 16.78
C LEU A 8 7.87 22.53 16.40
N GLY A 9 7.72 22.98 15.15
CA GLY A 9 6.42 23.22 14.57
C GLY A 9 5.57 21.95 14.71
N ALA A 10 4.26 22.08 14.83
CA ALA A 10 3.39 20.90 14.88
C ALA A 10 3.68 20.03 13.66
N MET A 11 4.02 18.75 13.88
CA MET A 11 4.29 17.79 12.81
C MET A 11 3.01 17.59 11.99
N THR A 12 3.14 17.73 10.68
CA THR A 12 2.04 17.51 9.74
C THR A 12 2.05 16.06 9.28
N THR A 13 0.96 15.34 9.56
CA THR A 13 0.76 13.97 9.08
C THR A 13 -0.26 13.94 7.95
N ALA A 14 0.12 13.42 6.79
CA ALA A 14 -0.81 13.16 5.70
C ALA A 14 -1.49 11.79 5.84
N LEU A 15 -2.81 11.75 5.68
CA LEU A 15 -3.60 10.51 5.63
C LEU A 15 -4.11 10.30 4.21
N PHE A 16 -3.67 9.22 3.57
CA PHE A 16 -4.14 8.81 2.24
C PHE A 16 -5.18 7.69 2.36
N THR A 17 -6.34 7.89 1.76
CA THR A 17 -7.42 6.89 1.67
C THR A 17 -8.25 7.14 0.40
N HIS A 18 -9.05 6.15 0.00
CA HIS A 18 -9.97 6.28 -1.12
C HIS A 18 -11.16 5.33 -0.96
N ALA A 19 -12.32 5.72 -1.49
CA ALA A 19 -13.55 4.90 -1.43
C ALA A 19 -13.42 3.55 -2.14
N ASP A 20 -12.52 3.41 -3.11
CA ASP A 20 -12.26 2.13 -3.79
C ASP A 20 -11.83 1.02 -2.81
N ALA A 21 -11.26 1.37 -1.65
CA ALA A 21 -10.96 0.42 -0.59
C ALA A 21 -12.19 -0.37 -0.11
N LEU A 22 -13.39 0.23 -0.21
CA LEU A 22 -14.66 -0.42 0.13
C LEU A 22 -15.10 -1.41 -0.94
N GLY A 23 -14.59 -1.27 -2.16
CA GLY A 23 -14.94 -2.12 -3.30
C GLY A 23 -14.25 -3.47 -3.33
N HIS A 24 -13.17 -3.66 -2.57
CA HIS A 24 -12.55 -4.97 -2.40
C HIS A 24 -13.35 -5.76 -1.37
N ILE A 25 -14.27 -6.59 -1.86
CA ILE A 25 -15.16 -7.40 -1.02
C ILE A 25 -14.58 -8.82 -0.92
N THR A 26 -14.54 -9.34 0.28
CA THR A 26 -14.08 -10.70 0.60
C THR A 26 -15.26 -11.58 1.04
N PRO A 27 -15.15 -12.92 1.02
CA PRO A 27 -16.21 -13.81 1.43
C PRO A 27 -16.71 -13.52 2.86
N PRO A 28 -17.98 -13.82 3.19
CA PRO A 28 -18.51 -13.65 4.53
C PRO A 28 -17.67 -14.37 5.59
N GLY A 29 -17.36 -13.68 6.69
CA GLY A 29 -16.51 -14.21 7.77
C GLY A 29 -15.00 -14.08 7.54
N HIS A 30 -14.57 -13.61 6.37
CA HIS A 30 -13.16 -13.39 6.09
C HIS A 30 -12.54 -12.35 7.05
N PRO A 31 -11.33 -12.58 7.60
CA PRO A 31 -10.69 -11.64 8.53
C PRO A 31 -10.33 -10.31 7.85
N GLU A 32 -9.86 -10.33 6.59
CA GLU A 32 -9.66 -9.14 5.77
C GLU A 32 -11.00 -8.74 5.14
N ARG A 33 -11.66 -7.72 5.67
CA ARG A 33 -13.02 -7.30 5.29
C ARG A 33 -13.18 -5.78 5.29
N VAL A 34 -14.20 -5.28 4.60
CA VAL A 34 -14.48 -3.85 4.45
C VAL A 34 -14.53 -3.12 5.80
N ALA A 35 -15.18 -3.71 6.81
CA ALA A 35 -15.31 -3.11 8.14
C ALA A 35 -13.97 -2.75 8.82
N ARG A 36 -12.84 -3.32 8.37
CA ARG A 36 -11.50 -2.95 8.88
C ARG A 36 -11.14 -1.51 8.54
N ILE A 37 -11.43 -1.07 7.30
CA ILE A 37 -11.11 0.32 6.92
C ILE A 37 -12.01 1.31 7.63
N ASP A 38 -13.28 0.98 7.84
CA ASP A 38 -14.20 1.82 8.61
C ASP A 38 -13.73 2.00 10.05
N ALA A 39 -13.25 0.90 10.69
CA ALA A 39 -12.70 0.95 12.04
C ALA A 39 -11.42 1.81 12.12
N VAL A 40 -10.51 1.67 11.14
CA VAL A 40 -9.28 2.48 11.09
C VAL A 40 -9.64 3.97 10.90
N LEU A 41 -10.47 4.30 9.93
CA LEU A 41 -10.85 5.69 9.66
C LEU A 41 -11.65 6.31 10.82
N GLY A 42 -12.49 5.50 11.50
CA GLY A 42 -13.19 5.92 12.71
C GLY A 42 -12.22 6.24 13.85
N ALA A 43 -11.20 5.42 14.06
CA ALA A 43 -10.18 5.67 15.09
C ALA A 43 -9.31 6.91 14.79
N LEU A 44 -9.16 7.27 13.52
CA LEU A 44 -8.41 8.45 13.07
C LEU A 44 -9.29 9.71 12.94
N GLY A 45 -10.60 9.61 13.24
CA GLY A 45 -11.58 10.65 12.97
C GLY A 45 -11.25 12.00 13.58
N ASP A 46 -10.86 12.01 14.86
CA ASP A 46 -10.60 13.22 15.65
C ASP A 46 -9.15 13.69 15.61
N MET A 47 -8.28 13.00 14.87
CA MET A 47 -6.88 13.39 14.74
C MET A 47 -6.71 14.53 13.74
N ASP A 48 -5.82 15.48 14.05
CA ASP A 48 -5.41 16.56 13.14
C ASP A 48 -4.51 16.02 12.03
N LEU A 49 -5.13 15.65 10.91
CA LEU A 49 -4.49 15.01 9.76
C LEU A 49 -4.85 15.73 8.47
N VAL A 50 -3.89 15.90 7.59
CA VAL A 50 -4.15 16.37 6.22
C VAL A 50 -4.69 15.17 5.41
N ARG A 51 -6.01 15.16 5.19
CA ARG A 51 -6.71 14.07 4.53
C ARG A 51 -6.65 14.23 3.02
N LEU A 52 -6.05 13.25 2.35
CA LEU A 52 -5.78 13.25 0.91
C LEU A 52 -6.35 11.99 0.26
N SER A 53 -6.75 12.13 -1.01
CA SER A 53 -7.20 10.99 -1.81
C SER A 53 -5.98 10.18 -2.28
N ALA A 54 -5.99 8.86 -2.06
CA ALA A 54 -5.01 7.96 -2.63
C ALA A 54 -5.19 7.89 -4.16
N PRO A 55 -4.21 8.28 -4.97
CA PRO A 55 -4.29 8.16 -6.42
C PRO A 55 -4.21 6.69 -6.85
N MET A 56 -4.57 6.41 -8.10
CA MET A 56 -4.22 5.13 -8.73
C MET A 56 -2.70 5.11 -8.94
N ALA A 57 -2.07 3.96 -8.68
CA ALA A 57 -0.70 3.73 -9.15
C ALA A 57 -0.65 3.77 -10.68
N THR A 58 0.48 4.12 -11.24
CA THR A 58 0.75 3.87 -12.65
C THR A 58 1.19 2.42 -12.87
N GLU A 59 1.11 1.92 -14.10
CA GLU A 59 1.64 0.60 -14.40
C GLU A 59 3.15 0.53 -14.12
N ASP A 60 3.88 1.62 -14.40
CA ASP A 60 5.32 1.71 -14.13
C ASP A 60 5.63 1.60 -12.62
N ASP A 61 4.76 2.08 -11.74
CA ASP A 61 4.91 1.90 -10.29
C ASP A 61 4.81 0.42 -9.91
N ILE A 62 3.79 -0.26 -10.42
CA ILE A 62 3.60 -1.71 -10.15
C ILE A 62 4.74 -2.54 -10.74
N LEU A 63 5.22 -2.19 -11.94
CA LEU A 63 6.33 -2.87 -12.63
C LEU A 63 7.67 -2.78 -11.88
N ARG A 64 7.83 -1.90 -10.89
CA ARG A 64 9.01 -1.87 -10.00
C ARG A 64 9.18 -3.19 -9.22
N CYS A 65 8.06 -3.87 -8.95
CA CYS A 65 8.03 -5.08 -8.13
C CYS A 65 7.47 -6.29 -8.87
N HIS A 66 6.48 -6.09 -9.73
CA HIS A 66 5.70 -7.16 -10.33
C HIS A 66 5.81 -7.15 -11.85
N PRO A 67 6.03 -8.31 -12.51
CA PRO A 67 6.12 -8.36 -13.97
C PRO A 67 4.75 -8.14 -14.63
N ARG A 68 4.78 -7.61 -15.86
CA ARG A 68 3.57 -7.34 -16.66
C ARG A 68 2.66 -8.58 -16.80
N ALA A 69 3.25 -9.77 -16.89
CA ALA A 69 2.50 -11.02 -16.98
C ALA A 69 1.62 -11.26 -15.74
N TYR A 70 2.13 -10.97 -14.54
CA TYR A 70 1.38 -11.08 -13.30
C TYR A 70 0.24 -10.06 -13.22
N ILE A 71 0.48 -8.81 -13.64
CA ILE A 71 -0.58 -7.78 -13.71
C ILE A 71 -1.70 -8.24 -14.64
N ALA A 72 -1.34 -8.78 -15.82
CA ALA A 72 -2.31 -9.30 -16.78
C ALA A 72 -3.06 -10.53 -16.26
N GLU A 73 -2.38 -11.42 -15.54
CA GLU A 73 -2.97 -12.59 -14.91
C GLU A 73 -4.04 -12.19 -13.87
N LEU A 74 -3.69 -11.27 -12.97
CA LEU A 74 -4.67 -10.78 -11.99
C LEU A 74 -5.88 -10.14 -12.68
N ALA A 75 -5.64 -9.33 -13.73
CA ALA A 75 -6.71 -8.70 -14.48
C ALA A 75 -7.63 -9.71 -15.16
N ALA A 76 -7.08 -10.79 -15.70
CA ALA A 76 -7.85 -11.85 -16.35
C ALA A 76 -8.68 -12.69 -15.36
N ASN A 77 -8.31 -12.70 -14.07
CA ASN A 77 -9.01 -13.45 -13.03
C ASN A 77 -10.06 -12.63 -12.27
N VAL A 78 -10.23 -11.34 -12.57
CA VAL A 78 -11.28 -10.54 -11.92
C VAL A 78 -12.65 -11.04 -12.34
N PRO A 79 -13.51 -11.44 -11.39
CA PRO A 79 -14.86 -11.89 -11.74
C PRO A 79 -15.79 -10.71 -12.09
N GLU A 80 -16.81 -10.96 -12.90
CA GLU A 80 -17.86 -9.98 -13.14
C GLU A 80 -18.76 -9.79 -11.89
N GLU A 81 -18.96 -10.87 -11.12
CA GLU A 81 -19.70 -10.88 -9.86
C GLU A 81 -19.14 -11.91 -8.88
N GLY A 82 -19.43 -11.75 -7.59
CA GLY A 82 -18.98 -12.67 -6.53
C GLY A 82 -17.49 -12.62 -6.28
N PHE A 83 -16.85 -13.79 -6.12
CA PHE A 83 -15.45 -13.94 -5.71
C PHE A 83 -14.75 -15.01 -6.54
N VAL A 84 -13.46 -14.79 -6.82
CA VAL A 84 -12.52 -15.82 -7.29
C VAL A 84 -11.43 -15.97 -6.23
N ALA A 85 -11.16 -17.20 -5.79
CA ALA A 85 -10.04 -17.53 -4.93
C ALA A 85 -8.77 -17.67 -5.77
N LEU A 86 -7.71 -16.95 -5.40
CA LEU A 86 -6.37 -17.08 -5.97
C LEU A 86 -5.55 -18.13 -5.19
N ASP A 87 -5.80 -18.20 -3.89
CA ASP A 87 -5.34 -19.22 -2.96
C ASP A 87 -6.43 -19.45 -1.88
N PRO A 88 -6.20 -20.28 -0.83
CA PRO A 88 -7.22 -20.57 0.17
C PRO A 88 -7.77 -19.34 0.92
N ASP A 89 -7.02 -18.23 0.98
CA ASP A 89 -7.37 -17.04 1.76
C ASP A 89 -7.22 -15.70 1.01
N THR A 90 -6.84 -15.73 -0.27
CA THR A 90 -6.70 -14.53 -1.10
C THR A 90 -7.74 -14.53 -2.22
N HIS A 91 -8.58 -13.50 -2.25
CA HIS A 91 -9.74 -13.45 -3.12
C HIS A 91 -9.75 -12.19 -3.99
N LEU A 92 -10.29 -12.32 -5.20
CA LEU A 92 -10.69 -11.20 -6.05
C LEU A 92 -12.21 -11.04 -6.05
N SER A 93 -12.67 -9.81 -6.06
CA SER A 93 -14.04 -9.37 -6.38
C SER A 93 -13.97 -8.33 -7.51
N PRO A 94 -15.07 -7.90 -8.12
CA PRO A 94 -15.05 -7.02 -9.29
C PRO A 94 -14.19 -5.75 -9.15
N ASN A 95 -14.12 -5.17 -7.95
CA ASN A 95 -13.39 -3.93 -7.70
C ASN A 95 -12.04 -4.13 -6.98
N SER A 96 -11.59 -5.37 -6.81
CA SER A 96 -10.36 -5.66 -6.05
C SER A 96 -9.13 -5.00 -6.65
N LEU A 97 -8.99 -4.99 -7.98
CA LEU A 97 -7.83 -4.36 -8.62
C LEU A 97 -7.86 -2.85 -8.48
N ALA A 98 -9.02 -2.20 -8.58
CA ALA A 98 -9.11 -0.76 -8.36
C ALA A 98 -8.62 -0.39 -6.94
N ALA A 99 -9.06 -1.14 -5.92
CA ALA A 99 -8.61 -0.98 -4.55
C ALA A 99 -7.10 -1.22 -4.40
N ALA A 100 -6.56 -2.29 -5.00
CA ALA A 100 -5.15 -2.64 -4.94
C ALA A 100 -4.24 -1.59 -5.62
N TRP A 101 -4.66 -1.08 -6.78
CA TRP A 101 -3.94 0.01 -7.45
C TRP A 101 -3.97 1.31 -6.65
N ARG A 102 -5.07 1.60 -5.94
CA ARG A 102 -5.13 2.74 -4.99
C ARG A 102 -4.25 2.51 -3.77
N ALA A 103 -4.15 1.29 -3.27
CA ALA A 103 -3.27 1.00 -2.14
C ALA A 103 -1.79 1.24 -2.50
N ALA A 104 -1.34 0.73 -3.65
CA ALA A 104 0.00 0.98 -4.17
C ALA A 104 0.23 2.46 -4.49
N GLY A 105 -0.71 3.11 -5.21
CA GLY A 105 -0.61 4.52 -5.57
C GLY A 105 -0.63 5.46 -4.36
N GLY A 106 -1.41 5.13 -3.33
CA GLY A 106 -1.39 5.83 -2.05
C GLY A 106 -0.04 5.74 -1.36
N ALA A 107 0.60 4.57 -1.40
CA ALA A 107 1.94 4.37 -0.82
C ALA A 107 3.02 5.16 -1.58
N VAL A 108 2.98 5.16 -2.91
CA VAL A 108 3.87 5.98 -3.76
C VAL A 108 3.67 7.47 -3.47
N ARG A 109 2.41 7.93 -3.46
CA ARG A 109 2.09 9.35 -3.21
C ARG A 109 2.46 9.81 -1.79
N ALA A 110 2.40 8.90 -0.80
CA ALA A 110 2.86 9.18 0.55
C ALA A 110 4.37 9.47 0.58
N VAL A 111 5.17 8.70 -0.17
CA VAL A 111 6.61 8.97 -0.35
C VAL A 111 6.83 10.34 -1.00
N ASP A 112 6.10 10.66 -2.06
CA ASP A 112 6.21 11.95 -2.74
C ASP A 112 5.89 13.12 -1.81
N ALA A 113 4.82 12.99 -1.01
CA ALA A 113 4.39 14.04 -0.08
C ALA A 113 5.45 14.33 0.99
N VAL A 114 6.05 13.27 1.54
CA VAL A 114 7.06 13.40 2.59
C VAL A 114 8.38 13.93 2.02
N LEU A 115 8.88 13.37 0.93
CA LEU A 115 10.13 13.80 0.32
C LEU A 115 10.01 15.17 -0.38
N GLY A 116 8.82 15.53 -0.83
CA GLY A 116 8.50 16.86 -1.36
C GLY A 116 8.27 17.93 -0.30
N GLY A 117 8.26 17.57 0.99
CA GLY A 117 8.05 18.52 2.10
C GLY A 117 6.59 18.98 2.27
N GLU A 118 5.62 18.28 1.70
CA GLU A 118 4.19 18.56 1.89
C GLU A 118 3.69 18.06 3.26
N ALA A 119 4.35 17.06 3.82
CA ALA A 119 4.08 16.53 5.15
C ALA A 119 5.36 15.97 5.78
N ASP A 120 5.43 15.93 7.11
CA ASP A 120 6.58 15.38 7.83
C ASP A 120 6.57 13.85 7.85
N ASN A 121 5.39 13.26 7.81
CA ASN A 121 5.14 11.84 7.69
C ASN A 121 3.77 11.57 7.05
N ALA A 122 3.50 10.31 6.71
CA ALA A 122 2.25 9.92 6.08
C ALA A 122 1.74 8.57 6.58
N PHE A 123 0.42 8.41 6.58
CA PHE A 123 -0.26 7.14 6.81
C PHE A 123 -1.16 6.81 5.62
N VAL A 124 -1.11 5.57 5.16
CA VAL A 124 -1.94 5.09 4.04
C VAL A 124 -2.97 4.11 4.58
N ALA A 125 -4.21 4.56 4.70
CA ALA A 125 -5.34 3.75 5.14
C ALA A 125 -6.06 3.17 3.92
N MET A 126 -5.51 2.10 3.37
CA MET A 126 -6.05 1.41 2.19
C MET A 126 -6.09 -0.10 2.43
N ARG A 127 -6.81 -0.80 1.57
CA ARG A 127 -6.84 -2.26 1.42
C ARG A 127 -6.97 -2.59 -0.08
N PRO A 128 -6.53 -3.80 -0.51
CA PRO A 128 -5.96 -4.91 0.27
C PRO A 128 -4.56 -4.62 0.82
N PRO A 129 -4.06 -5.45 1.78
CA PRO A 129 -2.68 -5.37 2.27
C PRO A 129 -1.67 -5.78 1.19
N GLY A 130 -0.35 -5.78 1.50
CA GLY A 130 0.66 -5.99 0.47
C GLY A 130 1.87 -6.84 0.85
N HIS A 131 2.15 -7.09 2.13
CA HIS A 131 3.42 -7.64 2.55
C HIS A 131 3.64 -9.13 2.23
N HIS A 132 2.58 -9.84 1.86
CA HIS A 132 2.67 -11.23 1.41
C HIS A 132 2.72 -11.39 -0.12
N ALA A 133 2.42 -10.34 -0.90
CA ALA A 133 2.49 -10.42 -2.36
C ALA A 133 3.94 -10.53 -2.83
N GLU A 134 4.31 -11.69 -3.37
CA GLU A 134 5.60 -11.95 -3.99
C GLU A 134 5.64 -11.42 -5.42
N ARG A 135 6.77 -11.53 -6.07
CA ARG A 135 7.01 -10.97 -7.41
C ARG A 135 5.94 -11.34 -8.44
N ALA A 136 5.46 -12.57 -8.40
CA ALA A 136 4.45 -13.07 -9.33
C ALA A 136 3.42 -14.00 -8.65
N THR A 137 3.19 -13.81 -7.35
CA THR A 137 2.25 -14.63 -6.58
C THR A 137 1.50 -13.75 -5.59
N SER A 138 0.17 -13.77 -5.68
CA SER A 138 -0.71 -13.22 -4.66
C SER A 138 -0.92 -14.24 -3.55
N MET A 139 -0.85 -13.82 -2.29
CA MET A 139 -1.15 -14.66 -1.14
C MET A 139 -1.38 -13.83 0.12
N GLY A 140 -1.90 -14.45 1.18
CA GLY A 140 -2.09 -13.79 2.47
C GLY A 140 -2.91 -12.50 2.35
N PHE A 141 -3.98 -12.51 1.57
CA PHE A 141 -4.87 -11.37 1.24
C PHE A 141 -4.23 -10.30 0.35
N CYS A 142 -2.95 -10.43 -0.02
CA CYS A 142 -2.16 -9.41 -0.71
C CYS A 142 -2.13 -9.63 -2.22
N LEU A 143 -2.31 -8.56 -2.99
CA LEU A 143 -2.28 -8.59 -4.45
C LEU A 143 -1.01 -7.94 -5.01
N TYR A 144 -0.56 -6.83 -4.45
CA TYR A 144 0.68 -6.13 -4.82
C TYR A 144 1.47 -5.75 -3.57
N GLY A 145 2.79 -5.73 -3.67
CA GLY A 145 3.71 -5.37 -2.58
C GLY A 145 3.79 -3.86 -2.35
N ASN A 146 2.73 -3.27 -1.80
CA ASN A 146 2.55 -1.82 -1.69
C ASN A 146 3.76 -1.09 -1.10
N VAL A 147 4.32 -1.59 0.01
CA VAL A 147 5.45 -0.95 0.68
C VAL A 147 6.76 -1.12 -0.10
N ALA A 148 6.97 -2.28 -0.75
CA ALA A 148 8.14 -2.51 -1.59
C ALA A 148 8.11 -1.63 -2.85
N ILE A 149 6.93 -1.45 -3.47
CA ILE A 149 6.73 -0.51 -4.58
C ILE A 149 7.11 0.92 -4.16
N ALA A 150 6.61 1.37 -3.01
CA ALA A 150 6.91 2.69 -2.47
C ALA A 150 8.40 2.86 -2.13
N ALA A 151 9.04 1.84 -1.54
CA ALA A 151 10.46 1.86 -1.25
C ALA A 151 11.31 1.97 -2.53
N LYS A 152 11.01 1.16 -3.56
CA LYS A 152 11.69 1.26 -4.85
C LYS A 152 11.42 2.58 -5.57
N HIS A 153 10.22 3.14 -5.44
CA HIS A 153 9.93 4.50 -5.94
C HIS A 153 10.82 5.54 -5.25
N ALA A 154 10.97 5.48 -3.93
CA ALA A 154 11.85 6.38 -3.20
C ALA A 154 13.33 6.29 -3.66
N LEU A 155 13.80 5.08 -3.94
CA LEU A 155 15.16 4.84 -4.44
C LEU A 155 15.35 5.35 -5.87
N ASP A 156 14.43 4.98 -6.77
CA ASP A 156 14.63 5.16 -8.22
C ASP A 156 14.17 6.55 -8.70
N HIS A 157 13.06 7.08 -8.17
CA HIS A 157 12.51 8.37 -8.57
C HIS A 157 13.12 9.52 -7.77
N HIS A 158 13.23 9.39 -6.46
CA HIS A 158 13.79 10.42 -5.60
C HIS A 158 15.31 10.30 -5.37
N GLY A 159 15.91 9.23 -5.86
CA GLY A 159 17.37 9.04 -5.81
C GLY A 159 17.92 8.79 -4.40
N LEU A 160 17.11 8.28 -3.49
CA LEU A 160 17.58 7.90 -2.17
C LEU A 160 18.61 6.76 -2.29
N LYS A 161 19.59 6.76 -1.40
CA LYS A 161 20.66 5.76 -1.43
C LYS A 161 20.29 4.49 -0.67
N ARG A 162 19.44 4.61 0.31
CA ARG A 162 18.96 3.49 1.14
C ARG A 162 17.58 3.81 1.69
N VAL A 163 16.75 2.76 1.78
CA VAL A 163 15.44 2.79 2.41
C VAL A 163 15.35 1.61 3.37
N ALA A 164 14.79 1.81 4.55
CA ALA A 164 14.49 0.73 5.49
C ALA A 164 12.98 0.48 5.52
N ILE A 165 12.59 -0.78 5.47
CA ILE A 165 11.22 -1.23 5.70
C ILE A 165 11.18 -1.93 7.06
N LEU A 166 10.32 -1.45 7.95
CA LEU A 166 10.05 -2.09 9.23
C LEU A 166 8.63 -2.67 9.17
N ASP A 167 8.53 -3.97 9.07
CA ASP A 167 7.27 -4.71 9.15
C ASP A 167 7.06 -5.18 10.58
N PHE A 168 5.98 -4.71 11.21
CA PHE A 168 5.62 -5.08 12.59
C PHE A 168 4.38 -5.97 12.65
N ASP A 169 3.93 -6.49 11.51
CA ASP A 169 2.91 -7.52 11.49
C ASP A 169 3.41 -8.80 12.18
N VAL A 170 2.50 -9.59 12.75
CA VAL A 170 2.85 -10.84 13.42
C VAL A 170 3.28 -11.92 12.44
N HIS A 171 2.83 -11.85 11.18
CA HIS A 171 3.22 -12.77 10.13
C HIS A 171 4.51 -12.30 9.46
N HIS A 172 5.33 -13.25 9.02
CA HIS A 172 6.49 -12.92 8.20
C HIS A 172 6.07 -12.29 6.87
N GLY A 173 6.60 -11.11 6.54
CA GLY A 173 6.36 -10.41 5.28
C GLY A 173 7.17 -11.02 4.13
N ASN A 174 6.88 -12.28 3.76
CA ASN A 174 7.60 -13.03 2.72
C ASN A 174 7.59 -12.31 1.36
N GLY A 175 6.49 -11.65 1.01
CA GLY A 175 6.40 -10.89 -0.23
C GLY A 175 7.31 -9.66 -0.22
N THR A 176 7.34 -8.91 0.88
CA THR A 176 8.29 -7.80 1.01
C THR A 176 9.73 -8.31 0.90
N GLN A 177 10.08 -9.44 1.56
CA GLN A 177 11.40 -10.05 1.45
C GLN A 177 11.72 -10.41 0.00
N ASP A 178 10.87 -11.19 -0.68
CA ASP A 178 11.05 -11.62 -2.08
C ASP A 178 11.30 -10.42 -3.02
N LEU A 179 10.59 -9.33 -2.79
CA LEU A 179 10.67 -8.15 -3.64
C LEU A 179 11.93 -7.30 -3.42
N VAL A 180 12.62 -7.42 -2.28
CA VAL A 180 13.75 -6.54 -1.94
C VAL A 180 15.05 -7.27 -1.59
N GLU A 181 15.06 -8.59 -1.40
CA GLU A 181 16.23 -9.34 -0.89
C GLU A 181 17.48 -9.22 -1.77
N ASP A 182 17.30 -9.03 -3.07
CA ASP A 182 18.40 -8.83 -4.03
C ASP A 182 18.82 -7.36 -4.18
N ASP A 183 18.16 -6.41 -3.49
CA ASP A 183 18.44 -4.97 -3.56
C ASP A 183 19.06 -4.49 -2.24
N GLY A 184 20.37 -4.29 -2.22
CA GLY A 184 21.13 -3.87 -1.03
C GLY A 184 20.93 -2.40 -0.62
N ARG A 185 20.03 -1.69 -1.26
CA ARG A 185 19.72 -0.27 -0.97
C ARG A 185 18.61 -0.16 0.05
#